data_4f9f35837571ca8f8eed2202d02bb908
#
_entry.id   4f9f35837571ca8f8eed2202d02bb908
#
_cell.length_a   1.000
_cell.length_b   1.000
_cell.length_c   1.000
_cell.angle_alpha   90.00
_cell.angle_beta   90.00
_cell.angle_gamma   90.00
#
_symmetry.space_group_name_H-M   'P 1'
#
loop_
_entity.id
_entity.type
_entity.pdbx_description
1 polymer ?
#
loop_
_entity_poly.entity_id
_entity_poly.type
_entity_poly.pdbx_seq_one_letter_code
_entity_poly.pdbx_strand_id
1 'polypeptide(L)'
;MIVDHLLRCGFYDSALKLAVETDISDLVNTDVFITAWEVEQSIDRHEIELCLAWCHDNRSRLRKLKSTLEFSLHMQQFIELVRVNRRIEAVAHARKFLSSAEGSQMDEVKQVMGLLAFPQDTHVSPYRTLFSAGRWQHIKEQFRYENYRLHQLGDVSVFKVTLQAGLAGLKTHQCYNATSKSTDCPVCSPLFNELARPLPFAHCAQSRLICSITGKLMNEHNHPMMLPNGYVYGEKGLAQIACNGRVICPKTKQEFDLNHAEKLFVM
;
A
#
# COMPACT_ATOMS: atom_id res chain seq x y z
N MET A 1 -15.71 2.61 -6.43
CA MET A 1 -14.28 2.70 -6.10
C MET A 1 -13.94 3.88 -5.19
N ILE A 2 -14.22 5.14 -5.58
CA ILE A 2 -13.91 6.33 -4.75
C ILE A 2 -14.67 6.28 -3.43
N VAL A 3 -15.98 6.00 -3.43
CA VAL A 3 -16.79 5.88 -2.21
C VAL A 3 -16.23 4.80 -1.26
N ASP A 4 -15.90 3.61 -1.77
CA ASP A 4 -15.27 2.54 -0.97
C ASP A 4 -13.92 3.01 -0.36
N HIS A 5 -13.14 3.74 -1.14
CA HIS A 5 -11.88 4.31 -0.63
C HIS A 5 -12.11 5.33 0.48
N LEU A 6 -13.08 6.23 0.33
CA LEU A 6 -13.43 7.23 1.35
C LEU A 6 -13.91 6.55 2.64
N LEU A 7 -14.77 5.53 2.53
CA LEU A 7 -15.23 4.75 3.69
C LEU A 7 -14.07 4.08 4.44
N ARG A 8 -13.11 3.50 3.71
CA ARG A 8 -11.91 2.89 4.30
C ARG A 8 -10.97 3.90 4.97
N CYS A 9 -10.97 5.14 4.47
CA CYS A 9 -10.20 6.24 5.06
C CYS A 9 -10.91 6.94 6.23
N GLY A 10 -12.17 6.58 6.53
CA GLY A 10 -12.96 7.18 7.61
C GLY A 10 -13.69 8.46 7.22
N PHE A 11 -13.73 8.80 5.93
CA PHE A 11 -14.46 9.97 5.43
C PHE A 11 -15.92 9.64 5.13
N TYR A 12 -16.66 9.21 6.16
CA TYR A 12 -18.02 8.67 6.02
C TYR A 12 -19.00 9.68 5.43
N ASP A 13 -19.03 10.92 5.94
CA ASP A 13 -19.93 11.95 5.44
C ASP A 13 -19.71 12.28 3.97
N SER A 14 -18.45 12.37 3.56
CA SER A 14 -18.09 12.63 2.16
C SER A 14 -18.46 11.45 1.26
N ALA A 15 -18.26 10.23 1.75
CA ALA A 15 -18.62 9.01 1.04
C ALA A 15 -20.12 8.89 0.83
N LEU A 16 -20.93 9.15 1.88
CA LEU A 16 -22.38 9.10 1.83
C LEU A 16 -22.95 10.18 0.88
N LYS A 17 -22.47 11.43 1.00
CA LYS A 17 -22.89 12.51 0.09
C LYS A 17 -22.58 12.15 -1.36
N LEU A 18 -21.37 11.68 -1.64
CA LEU A 18 -20.98 11.27 -2.99
C LEU A 18 -21.86 10.12 -3.51
N ALA A 19 -22.19 9.13 -2.67
CA ALA A 19 -23.04 8.00 -3.05
C ALA A 19 -24.45 8.45 -3.40
N VAL A 20 -25.03 9.39 -2.66
CA VAL A 20 -26.36 9.95 -2.91
C VAL A 20 -26.36 10.81 -4.18
N GLU A 21 -25.39 11.73 -4.33
CA GLU A 21 -25.31 12.63 -5.50
C GLU A 21 -25.08 11.88 -6.82
N THR A 22 -24.44 10.72 -6.76
CA THR A 22 -24.17 9.89 -7.96
C THR A 22 -25.15 8.74 -8.15
N ASP A 23 -26.18 8.64 -7.28
CA ASP A 23 -27.23 7.59 -7.33
C ASP A 23 -26.67 6.16 -7.32
N ILE A 24 -25.63 5.93 -6.51
CA ILE A 24 -24.98 4.62 -6.36
C ILE A 24 -25.09 4.04 -4.94
N SER A 25 -25.99 4.57 -4.13
CA SER A 25 -26.16 4.17 -2.72
C SER A 25 -26.40 2.65 -2.57
N ASP A 26 -27.19 2.08 -3.48
CA ASP A 26 -27.51 0.64 -3.47
C ASP A 26 -26.34 -0.25 -3.94
N LEU A 27 -25.31 0.32 -4.56
CA LEU A 27 -24.15 -0.40 -5.06
C LEU A 27 -22.97 -0.41 -4.05
N VAL A 28 -23.14 0.27 -2.91
CA VAL A 28 -22.09 0.40 -1.89
C VAL A 28 -22.57 -0.19 -0.58
N ASN A 29 -21.79 -1.12 -0.01
CA ASN A 29 -22.07 -1.72 1.28
C ASN A 29 -21.67 -0.77 2.43
N THR A 30 -22.35 0.36 2.56
CA THR A 30 -22.07 1.39 3.59
C THR A 30 -22.22 0.86 5.00
N ASP A 31 -23.23 0.01 5.24
CA ASP A 31 -23.56 -0.53 6.56
C ASP A 31 -22.39 -1.30 7.19
N VAL A 32 -21.66 -2.06 6.37
CA VAL A 32 -20.48 -2.82 6.84
C VAL A 32 -19.42 -1.89 7.44
N PHE A 33 -19.19 -0.74 6.80
CA PHE A 33 -18.18 0.22 7.25
C PHE A 33 -18.66 1.05 8.43
N ILE A 34 -19.96 1.41 8.48
CA ILE A 34 -20.55 2.14 9.60
C ILE A 34 -20.52 1.28 10.88
N THR A 35 -20.99 0.04 10.78
CA THR A 35 -20.92 -0.91 11.91
C THR A 35 -19.48 -1.14 12.38
N ALA A 36 -18.56 -1.29 11.43
CA ALA A 36 -17.14 -1.44 11.78
C ALA A 36 -16.59 -0.21 12.49
N TRP A 37 -16.96 0.98 12.06
CA TRP A 37 -16.57 2.23 12.69
C TRP A 37 -17.09 2.35 14.13
N GLU A 38 -18.39 2.02 14.36
CA GLU A 38 -18.98 2.03 15.70
C GLU A 38 -18.24 1.09 16.66
N VAL A 39 -17.89 -0.11 16.19
CA VAL A 39 -17.11 -1.08 16.96
C VAL A 39 -15.69 -0.55 17.22
N GLU A 40 -15.02 0.03 16.21
CA GLU A 40 -13.68 0.62 16.38
C GLU A 40 -13.70 1.76 17.38
N GLN A 41 -14.74 2.63 17.35
CA GLN A 41 -14.91 3.70 18.33
C GLN A 41 -15.15 3.17 19.75
N SER A 42 -15.86 2.06 19.90
CA SER A 42 -16.02 1.44 21.23
C SER A 42 -14.70 0.88 21.76
N ILE A 43 -13.90 0.25 20.90
CA ILE A 43 -12.56 -0.24 21.26
C ILE A 43 -11.63 0.92 21.67
N ASP A 44 -11.70 2.08 20.97
CA ASP A 44 -10.93 3.27 21.33
C ASP A 44 -11.35 3.84 22.70
N ARG A 45 -12.61 3.64 23.11
CA ARG A 45 -13.10 3.96 24.45
C ARG A 45 -12.82 2.86 25.50
N HIS A 46 -12.10 1.82 25.11
CA HIS A 46 -11.82 0.64 25.92
C HIS A 46 -13.06 -0.18 26.31
N GLU A 47 -14.09 -0.13 25.49
CA GLU A 47 -15.33 -0.90 25.61
C GLU A 47 -15.28 -2.08 24.65
N ILE A 48 -15.65 -3.28 25.13
CA ILE A 48 -15.58 -4.50 24.30
C ILE A 48 -16.95 -5.08 23.95
N GLU A 49 -18.03 -4.55 24.56
CA GLU A 49 -19.37 -5.12 24.45
C GLU A 49 -19.86 -5.15 22.99
N LEU A 50 -19.68 -4.05 22.24
CA LEU A 50 -20.09 -3.98 20.84
C LEU A 50 -19.28 -4.95 19.96
N CYS A 51 -17.97 -5.07 20.23
CA CYS A 51 -17.12 -6.01 19.49
C CYS A 51 -17.50 -7.48 19.80
N LEU A 52 -17.81 -7.81 21.05
CA LEU A 52 -18.30 -9.14 21.43
C LEU A 52 -19.67 -9.45 20.83
N ALA A 53 -20.60 -8.49 20.79
CA ALA A 53 -21.88 -8.65 20.11
C ALA A 53 -21.66 -8.93 18.60
N TRP A 54 -20.81 -8.17 17.95
CA TRP A 54 -20.43 -8.41 16.55
C TRP A 54 -19.80 -9.82 16.35
N CYS A 55 -18.93 -10.26 17.25
CA CYS A 55 -18.37 -11.62 17.22
C CYS A 55 -19.47 -12.69 17.36
N HIS A 56 -20.44 -12.47 18.25
CA HIS A 56 -21.57 -13.37 18.45
C HIS A 56 -22.43 -13.50 17.19
N ASP A 57 -22.79 -12.39 16.56
CA ASP A 57 -23.61 -12.36 15.34
C ASP A 57 -22.90 -13.04 14.16
N ASN A 58 -21.58 -12.95 14.11
CA ASN A 58 -20.76 -13.53 13.04
C ASN A 58 -20.09 -14.85 13.42
N ARG A 59 -20.47 -15.48 14.54
CA ARG A 59 -19.79 -16.63 15.15
C ARG A 59 -19.53 -17.79 14.20
N SER A 60 -20.51 -18.15 13.37
CA SER A 60 -20.38 -19.26 12.43
C SER A 60 -19.34 -19.01 11.35
N ARG A 61 -19.22 -17.77 10.88
CA ARG A 61 -18.24 -17.34 9.87
C ARG A 61 -16.85 -17.22 10.49
N LEU A 62 -16.73 -16.60 11.66
CA LEU A 62 -15.46 -16.46 12.40
C LEU A 62 -14.86 -17.81 12.75
N ARG A 63 -15.69 -18.80 13.12
CA ARG A 63 -15.22 -20.18 13.37
C ARG A 63 -14.61 -20.80 12.11
N LYS A 64 -15.22 -20.62 10.93
CA LYS A 64 -14.66 -21.09 9.65
C LYS A 64 -13.33 -20.43 9.32
N LEU A 65 -13.18 -19.15 9.67
CA LEU A 65 -11.93 -18.37 9.50
C LEU A 65 -10.88 -18.67 10.57
N LYS A 66 -11.21 -19.51 11.58
CA LYS A 66 -10.35 -19.79 12.75
C LYS A 66 -9.92 -18.52 13.47
N SER A 67 -10.83 -17.54 13.60
CA SER A 67 -10.57 -16.27 14.26
C SER A 67 -10.25 -16.46 15.73
N THR A 68 -9.31 -15.69 16.25
CA THR A 68 -8.92 -15.62 17.65
C THR A 68 -9.37 -14.33 18.33
N LEU A 69 -10.18 -13.50 17.65
CA LEU A 69 -10.57 -12.17 18.12
C LEU A 69 -11.37 -12.24 19.44
N GLU A 70 -12.37 -13.14 19.52
CA GLU A 70 -13.18 -13.32 20.74
C GLU A 70 -12.30 -13.68 21.95
N PHE A 71 -11.31 -14.56 21.72
CA PHE A 71 -10.33 -14.92 22.74
C PHE A 71 -9.46 -13.72 23.16
N SER A 72 -8.96 -12.93 22.20
CA SER A 72 -8.16 -11.72 22.47
C SER A 72 -8.95 -10.68 23.27
N LEU A 73 -10.26 -10.52 23.00
CA LEU A 73 -11.16 -9.62 23.72
C LEU A 73 -11.34 -10.07 25.18
N HIS A 74 -11.58 -11.37 25.41
CA HIS A 74 -11.72 -11.90 26.78
C HIS A 74 -10.40 -11.81 27.56
N MET A 75 -9.26 -11.99 26.89
CA MET A 75 -7.95 -11.74 27.52
C MET A 75 -7.76 -10.28 27.92
N GLN A 76 -8.17 -9.35 27.05
CA GLN A 76 -8.09 -7.93 27.38
C GLN A 76 -9.00 -7.57 28.54
N GLN A 77 -10.22 -8.10 28.58
CA GLN A 77 -11.14 -7.90 29.71
C GLN A 77 -10.55 -8.40 31.02
N PHE A 78 -9.90 -9.56 31.01
CA PHE A 78 -9.17 -10.06 32.17
C PHE A 78 -8.09 -9.07 32.63
N ILE A 79 -7.28 -8.55 31.70
CA ILE A 79 -6.21 -7.59 32.00
C ILE A 79 -6.79 -6.32 32.62
N GLU A 80 -7.89 -5.79 32.08
CA GLU A 80 -8.55 -4.60 32.65
C GLU A 80 -9.11 -4.85 34.05
N LEU A 81 -9.69 -6.00 34.32
CA LEU A 81 -10.13 -6.37 35.67
C LEU A 81 -8.98 -6.44 36.66
N VAL A 82 -7.82 -6.98 36.25
CA VAL A 82 -6.60 -6.96 37.05
C VAL A 82 -6.09 -5.55 37.27
N ARG A 83 -6.12 -4.70 36.25
CA ARG A 83 -5.73 -3.28 36.30
C ARG A 83 -6.53 -2.50 37.34
N VAL A 84 -7.83 -2.73 37.41
CA VAL A 84 -8.72 -2.10 38.39
C VAL A 84 -8.68 -2.81 39.75
N ASN A 85 -7.75 -3.76 39.94
CA ASN A 85 -7.60 -4.57 41.16
C ASN A 85 -8.80 -5.45 41.53
N ARG A 86 -9.70 -5.78 40.59
CA ARG A 86 -10.84 -6.68 40.76
C ARG A 86 -10.42 -8.15 40.51
N ARG A 87 -9.41 -8.62 41.26
CA ARG A 87 -8.75 -9.93 41.01
C ARG A 87 -9.69 -11.12 41.11
N ILE A 88 -10.64 -11.11 42.01
CA ILE A 88 -11.63 -12.24 42.18
C ILE A 88 -12.50 -12.36 40.92
N GLU A 89 -12.95 -11.24 40.39
CA GLU A 89 -13.74 -11.20 39.17
C GLU A 89 -12.92 -11.58 37.96
N ALA A 90 -11.66 -11.15 37.90
CA ALA A 90 -10.75 -11.58 36.85
C ALA A 90 -10.58 -13.10 36.82
N VAL A 91 -10.42 -13.76 37.98
CA VAL A 91 -10.33 -15.23 38.06
C VAL A 91 -11.64 -15.87 37.62
N ALA A 92 -12.79 -15.33 38.05
CA ALA A 92 -14.11 -15.85 37.66
C ALA A 92 -14.30 -15.72 36.11
N HIS A 93 -13.89 -14.57 35.54
CA HIS A 93 -13.91 -14.33 34.09
C HIS A 93 -13.02 -15.34 33.33
N ALA A 94 -11.79 -15.55 33.82
CA ALA A 94 -10.86 -16.48 33.18
C ALA A 94 -11.40 -17.92 33.19
N ARG A 95 -11.98 -18.37 34.32
CA ARG A 95 -12.62 -19.69 34.40
C ARG A 95 -13.77 -19.85 33.41
N LYS A 96 -14.54 -18.82 33.17
CA LYS A 96 -15.70 -18.86 32.27
C LYS A 96 -15.31 -18.84 30.80
N PHE A 97 -14.36 -18.01 30.39
CA PHE A 97 -14.09 -17.70 28.98
C PHE A 97 -12.73 -18.19 28.46
N LEU A 98 -11.75 -18.39 29.34
CA LEU A 98 -10.40 -18.78 28.93
C LEU A 98 -10.04 -20.25 29.24
N SER A 99 -10.94 -20.98 29.88
CA SER A 99 -10.72 -22.39 30.28
C SER A 99 -10.66 -23.36 29.09
N SER A 100 -11.24 -22.99 27.94
CA SER A 100 -11.26 -23.79 26.71
C SER A 100 -10.07 -23.54 25.79
N ALA A 101 -9.08 -22.76 26.25
CA ALA A 101 -7.87 -22.47 25.46
C ALA A 101 -7.03 -23.73 25.27
N GLU A 102 -6.51 -23.95 24.05
CA GLU A 102 -5.68 -25.09 23.70
C GLU A 102 -4.39 -24.63 22.97
N GLY A 103 -3.35 -25.47 23.05
CA GLY A 103 -2.10 -25.21 22.34
C GLY A 103 -1.44 -23.88 22.72
N SER A 104 -1.12 -23.06 21.74
CA SER A 104 -0.46 -21.75 21.93
C SER A 104 -1.29 -20.76 22.75
N GLN A 105 -2.62 -20.83 22.67
CA GLN A 105 -3.50 -19.98 23.48
C GLN A 105 -3.38 -20.29 24.98
N MET A 106 -3.13 -21.55 25.36
CA MET A 106 -2.92 -21.91 26.75
C MET A 106 -1.66 -21.25 27.33
N ASP A 107 -0.60 -21.13 26.56
CA ASP A 107 0.64 -20.47 27.00
C ASP A 107 0.44 -18.96 27.17
N GLU A 108 -0.36 -18.34 26.28
CA GLU A 108 -0.78 -16.94 26.44
C GLU A 108 -1.63 -16.75 27.69
N VAL A 109 -2.58 -17.66 27.97
CA VAL A 109 -3.39 -17.63 29.20
C VAL A 109 -2.51 -17.75 30.45
N LYS A 110 -1.55 -18.68 30.49
CA LYS A 110 -0.61 -18.83 31.62
C LYS A 110 0.16 -17.54 31.86
N GLN A 111 0.65 -16.91 30.78
CA GLN A 111 1.37 -15.65 30.87
C GLN A 111 0.49 -14.52 31.41
N VAL A 112 -0.74 -14.39 30.89
CA VAL A 112 -1.68 -13.35 31.35
C VAL A 112 -2.15 -13.61 32.79
N MET A 113 -2.36 -14.86 33.19
CA MET A 113 -2.68 -15.23 34.59
C MET A 113 -1.56 -14.82 35.56
N GLY A 114 -0.31 -14.81 35.12
CA GLY A 114 0.81 -14.30 35.91
C GLY A 114 0.65 -12.85 36.38
N LEU A 115 -0.16 -12.02 35.64
CA LEU A 115 -0.44 -10.64 36.05
C LEU A 115 -1.09 -10.51 37.42
N LEU A 116 -1.76 -11.54 37.91
CA LEU A 116 -2.35 -11.54 39.26
C LEU A 116 -1.31 -11.36 40.37
N ALA A 117 -0.05 -11.70 40.10
CA ALA A 117 1.04 -11.56 41.05
C ALA A 117 1.77 -10.21 40.99
N PHE A 118 1.54 -9.42 39.94
CA PHE A 118 2.28 -8.19 39.71
C PHE A 118 1.38 -6.94 39.87
N PRO A 119 1.96 -5.83 40.35
CA PRO A 119 1.27 -4.55 40.35
C PRO A 119 1.25 -3.93 38.92
N GLN A 120 0.36 -2.97 38.72
CA GLN A 120 0.13 -2.33 37.42
C GLN A 120 1.37 -1.60 36.85
N ASP A 121 2.22 -1.09 37.72
CA ASP A 121 3.46 -0.34 37.45
C ASP A 121 4.69 -1.25 37.27
N THR A 122 4.49 -2.56 37.14
CA THR A 122 5.59 -3.52 37.04
C THR A 122 6.52 -3.21 35.84
N HIS A 123 7.82 -3.30 36.07
CA HIS A 123 8.85 -3.18 35.03
C HIS A 123 9.29 -4.54 34.46
N VAL A 124 8.76 -5.64 35.01
CA VAL A 124 9.17 -7.00 34.61
C VAL A 124 8.59 -7.35 33.24
N SER A 125 9.46 -7.70 32.28
CA SER A 125 9.03 -8.29 31.01
C SER A 125 8.61 -9.74 31.24
N PRO A 126 7.51 -10.23 30.61
CA PRO A 126 6.65 -9.60 29.62
C PRO A 126 5.44 -8.82 30.19
N TYR A 127 5.27 -8.79 31.50
CA TYR A 127 4.07 -8.24 32.16
C TYR A 127 3.87 -6.74 31.91
N ARG A 128 4.95 -5.97 31.81
CA ARG A 128 4.91 -4.55 31.44
C ARG A 128 4.20 -4.32 30.10
N THR A 129 4.47 -5.16 29.10
CA THR A 129 3.86 -5.02 27.77
C THR A 129 2.38 -5.40 27.76
N LEU A 130 1.96 -6.32 28.66
CA LEU A 130 0.56 -6.71 28.79
C LEU A 130 -0.32 -5.58 29.34
N PHE A 131 0.24 -4.69 30.18
CA PHE A 131 -0.49 -3.50 30.65
C PHE A 131 -0.40 -2.30 29.68
N SER A 132 0.32 -2.42 28.56
CA SER A 132 0.45 -1.35 27.60
C SER A 132 -0.87 -1.01 26.89
N ALA A 133 -1.12 0.30 26.69
CA ALA A 133 -2.25 0.79 25.89
C ALA A 133 -2.22 0.31 24.41
N GLY A 134 -1.03 -0.03 23.91
CA GLY A 134 -0.87 -0.56 22.54
C GLY A 134 -1.64 -1.87 22.29
N ARG A 135 -2.07 -2.59 23.32
CA ARG A 135 -2.91 -3.78 23.16
C ARG A 135 -4.29 -3.46 22.58
N TRP A 136 -4.88 -2.34 22.96
CA TRP A 136 -6.16 -1.89 22.39
C TRP A 136 -6.05 -1.58 20.90
N GLN A 137 -4.95 -0.95 20.51
CA GLN A 137 -4.66 -0.72 19.10
C GLN A 137 -4.51 -2.05 18.33
N HIS A 138 -3.82 -3.03 18.90
CA HIS A 138 -3.69 -4.36 18.30
C HIS A 138 -5.04 -5.07 18.13
N ILE A 139 -5.92 -5.00 19.14
CA ILE A 139 -7.28 -5.56 19.05
C ILE A 139 -8.09 -4.87 17.96
N LYS A 140 -8.00 -3.54 17.84
CA LYS A 140 -8.65 -2.77 16.78
C LYS A 140 -8.17 -3.20 15.39
N GLU A 141 -6.86 -3.38 15.22
CA GLU A 141 -6.27 -3.87 13.96
C GLU A 141 -6.72 -5.31 13.65
N GLN A 142 -6.76 -6.19 14.67
CA GLN A 142 -7.25 -7.55 14.53
C GLN A 142 -8.74 -7.56 14.14
N PHE A 143 -9.59 -6.76 14.79
CA PHE A 143 -10.99 -6.61 14.42
C PHE A 143 -11.15 -6.16 12.97
N ARG A 144 -10.43 -5.11 12.54
CA ARG A 144 -10.48 -4.60 11.17
C ARG A 144 -10.07 -5.67 10.15
N TYR A 145 -9.02 -6.41 10.43
CA TYR A 145 -8.55 -7.51 9.59
C TYR A 145 -9.60 -8.62 9.47
N GLU A 146 -10.21 -9.04 10.59
CA GLU A 146 -11.23 -10.07 10.60
C GLU A 146 -12.52 -9.62 9.90
N ASN A 147 -12.92 -8.36 10.08
CA ASN A 147 -14.07 -7.77 9.39
C ASN A 147 -13.86 -7.75 7.88
N TYR A 148 -12.69 -7.36 7.42
CA TYR A 148 -12.36 -7.37 5.98
C TYR A 148 -12.35 -8.79 5.42
N ARG A 149 -11.77 -9.76 6.12
CA ARG A 149 -11.82 -11.18 5.71
C ARG A 149 -13.23 -11.73 5.64
N LEU A 150 -14.07 -11.39 6.62
CA LEU A 150 -15.46 -11.86 6.70
C LEU A 150 -16.30 -11.36 5.52
N HIS A 151 -16.06 -10.14 5.09
CA HIS A 151 -16.74 -9.52 3.96
C HIS A 151 -15.99 -9.66 2.62
N GLN A 152 -14.92 -10.46 2.58
CA GLN A 152 -14.07 -10.69 1.40
C GLN A 152 -13.52 -9.39 0.80
N LEU A 153 -13.28 -8.40 1.64
CA LEU A 153 -12.67 -7.14 1.25
C LEU A 153 -11.14 -7.32 1.25
N GLY A 154 -10.48 -6.83 0.20
CA GLY A 154 -9.01 -6.77 0.19
C GLY A 154 -8.48 -5.76 1.19
N ASP A 155 -7.22 -5.90 1.61
CA ASP A 155 -6.57 -4.98 2.57
C ASP A 155 -6.45 -3.55 2.05
N VAL A 156 -6.40 -3.41 0.73
CA VAL A 156 -6.23 -2.12 0.04
C VAL A 156 -7.42 -1.86 -0.87
N SER A 157 -7.91 -0.61 -0.91
CA SER A 157 -8.99 -0.24 -1.81
C SER A 157 -8.60 -0.38 -3.28
N VAL A 158 -9.56 -0.79 -4.12
CA VAL A 158 -9.35 -0.90 -5.57
C VAL A 158 -8.89 0.43 -6.16
N PHE A 159 -9.40 1.56 -5.68
CA PHE A 159 -8.97 2.89 -6.08
C PHE A 159 -7.47 3.10 -5.88
N LYS A 160 -6.95 2.78 -4.69
CA LYS A 160 -5.53 2.93 -4.38
C LYS A 160 -4.66 2.04 -5.28
N VAL A 161 -5.06 0.78 -5.48
CA VAL A 161 -4.34 -0.16 -6.36
C VAL A 161 -4.31 0.34 -7.80
N THR A 162 -5.47 0.80 -8.32
CA THR A 162 -5.58 1.29 -9.69
C THR A 162 -4.75 2.56 -9.91
N LEU A 163 -4.79 3.48 -8.93
CA LEU A 163 -3.98 4.71 -8.98
C LEU A 163 -2.48 4.38 -8.96
N GLN A 164 -2.05 3.49 -8.07
CA GLN A 164 -0.64 3.06 -8.00
C GLN A 164 -0.19 2.37 -9.28
N ALA A 165 -1.01 1.49 -9.85
CA ALA A 165 -0.72 0.82 -11.12
C ALA A 165 -0.61 1.82 -12.27
N GLY A 166 -1.53 2.80 -12.35
CA GLY A 166 -1.50 3.86 -13.36
C GLY A 166 -0.23 4.73 -13.23
N LEU A 167 0.10 5.16 -12.02
CA LEU A 167 1.30 5.94 -11.77
C LEU A 167 2.58 5.16 -12.08
N ALA A 168 2.64 3.86 -11.72
CA ALA A 168 3.77 2.99 -12.05
C ALA A 168 3.93 2.81 -13.57
N GLY A 169 2.81 2.63 -14.29
CA GLY A 169 2.81 2.49 -15.75
C GLY A 169 3.28 3.74 -16.49
N LEU A 170 3.17 4.92 -15.87
CA LEU A 170 3.61 6.20 -16.45
C LEU A 170 4.99 6.65 -15.93
N LYS A 171 5.48 6.06 -14.84
CA LYS A 171 6.71 6.47 -14.17
C LYS A 171 7.94 6.11 -14.98
N THR A 172 8.71 7.10 -15.37
CA THR A 172 10.01 6.93 -16.04
C THR A 172 11.11 7.65 -15.27
N HIS A 173 12.38 7.34 -15.56
CA HIS A 173 13.52 8.05 -14.97
C HIS A 173 13.51 9.55 -15.30
N GLN A 174 12.93 9.94 -16.44
CA GLN A 174 12.79 11.34 -16.86
C GLN A 174 11.88 12.14 -15.91
N CYS A 175 10.89 11.51 -15.25
CA CYS A 175 10.01 12.17 -14.28
C CYS A 175 10.75 12.70 -13.04
N TYR A 176 11.96 12.20 -12.77
CA TYR A 176 12.78 12.56 -11.60
C TYR A 176 14.00 13.41 -11.95
N ASN A 177 14.18 13.74 -13.22
CA ASN A 177 15.24 14.65 -13.66
C ASN A 177 14.65 16.07 -13.83
N ALA A 178 15.31 17.08 -13.25
CA ALA A 178 14.82 18.46 -13.26
C ALA A 178 14.64 19.06 -14.66
N THR A 179 15.45 18.62 -15.65
CA THR A 179 15.47 19.16 -17.00
C THR A 179 14.53 18.46 -17.98
N SER A 180 13.99 17.28 -17.63
CA SER A 180 13.20 16.45 -18.55
C SER A 180 11.75 16.23 -18.13
N LYS A 181 11.28 16.96 -17.11
CA LYS A 181 9.87 16.92 -16.69
C LYS A 181 8.98 17.49 -17.79
N SER A 182 7.85 16.80 -18.03
CA SER A 182 6.82 17.26 -18.96
C SER A 182 5.59 17.74 -18.18
N THR A 183 4.96 18.82 -18.67
CA THR A 183 3.70 19.34 -18.14
C THR A 183 2.53 18.38 -18.40
N ASP A 184 2.61 17.58 -19.46
CA ASP A 184 1.55 16.68 -19.89
C ASP A 184 1.60 15.32 -19.16
N CYS A 185 2.68 15.05 -18.43
CA CYS A 185 2.84 13.80 -17.68
C CYS A 185 2.31 13.97 -16.25
N PRO A 186 1.27 13.18 -15.83
CA PRO A 186 0.74 13.27 -14.47
C PRO A 186 1.79 13.01 -13.39
N VAL A 187 2.72 12.05 -13.62
CA VAL A 187 3.79 11.72 -12.68
C VAL A 187 4.80 12.86 -12.50
N CYS A 188 4.90 13.78 -13.46
CA CYS A 188 5.78 14.95 -13.34
C CYS A 188 5.20 16.05 -12.44
N SER A 189 3.90 16.02 -12.11
CA SER A 189 3.31 16.96 -11.15
C SER A 189 3.83 16.70 -9.73
N PRO A 190 4.01 17.73 -8.88
CA PRO A 190 4.68 17.58 -7.59
C PRO A 190 4.03 16.53 -6.68
N LEU A 191 2.69 16.55 -6.57
CA LEU A 191 1.96 15.61 -5.70
C LEU A 191 2.05 14.17 -6.17
N PHE A 192 1.81 13.91 -7.45
CA PHE A 192 1.90 12.55 -8.00
C PHE A 192 3.34 12.05 -8.13
N ASN A 193 4.30 12.94 -8.30
CA ASN A 193 5.72 12.59 -8.31
C ASN A 193 6.15 12.00 -6.97
N GLU A 194 5.69 12.59 -5.87
CA GLU A 194 5.96 12.08 -4.53
C GLU A 194 5.25 10.74 -4.26
N LEU A 195 3.96 10.66 -4.59
CA LEU A 195 3.18 9.40 -4.47
C LEU A 195 3.77 8.25 -5.30
N ALA A 196 4.31 8.57 -6.48
CA ALA A 196 4.92 7.58 -7.36
C ALA A 196 6.34 7.18 -6.93
N ARG A 197 7.00 7.91 -6.03
CA ARG A 197 8.40 7.65 -5.63
C ARG A 197 8.69 6.20 -5.24
N PRO A 198 7.89 5.55 -4.36
CA PRO A 198 8.13 4.16 -3.95
C PRO A 198 7.72 3.12 -5.00
N LEU A 199 7.00 3.51 -6.06
CA LEU A 199 6.50 2.57 -7.06
C LEU A 199 7.60 2.16 -8.05
N PRO A 200 7.48 1.00 -8.72
CA PRO A 200 8.40 0.58 -9.78
C PRO A 200 8.33 1.52 -10.98
N PHE A 201 9.38 1.52 -11.79
CA PHE A 201 9.41 2.24 -13.06
C PHE A 201 8.65 1.48 -14.14
N ALA A 202 8.06 2.21 -15.08
CA ALA A 202 7.43 1.63 -16.25
C ALA A 202 8.42 0.81 -17.06
N HIS A 203 7.97 -0.35 -17.49
CA HIS A 203 8.69 -1.14 -18.48
C HIS A 203 8.34 -0.60 -19.87
N CYS A 204 9.24 0.19 -20.46
CA CYS A 204 9.07 0.68 -21.83
C CYS A 204 9.34 -0.46 -22.82
N ALA A 205 8.29 -1.01 -23.39
CA ALA A 205 8.40 -2.01 -24.46
C ALA A 205 8.85 -1.36 -25.80
N GLN A 206 8.66 -0.06 -25.97
CA GLN A 206 9.10 0.67 -27.15
C GLN A 206 10.48 1.30 -26.91
N SER A 207 11.49 0.73 -27.52
CA SER A 207 12.82 1.31 -27.55
C SER A 207 12.81 2.62 -28.36
N ARG A 208 13.27 3.70 -27.77
CA ARG A 208 13.48 4.96 -28.47
C ARG A 208 14.95 5.11 -28.78
N LEU A 209 15.28 5.27 -30.05
CA LEU A 209 16.65 5.52 -30.48
C LEU A 209 17.04 6.96 -30.14
N ILE A 210 18.10 7.12 -29.34
CA ILE A 210 18.67 8.44 -28.99
C ILE A 210 20.03 8.58 -29.66
N CYS A 211 20.23 9.68 -30.38
CA CYS A 211 21.52 10.00 -30.98
C CYS A 211 22.56 10.29 -29.89
N SER A 212 23.65 9.53 -29.85
CA SER A 212 24.72 9.70 -28.86
C SER A 212 25.53 11.00 -29.02
N ILE A 213 25.44 11.71 -30.18
CA ILE A 213 26.10 12.98 -30.44
C ILE A 213 25.27 14.14 -29.86
N THR A 214 23.96 14.16 -30.16
CA THR A 214 23.09 15.30 -29.82
C THR A 214 22.23 15.06 -28.59
N GLY A 215 22.14 13.83 -28.10
CA GLY A 215 21.19 13.44 -27.03
C GLY A 215 19.71 13.53 -27.46
N LYS A 216 19.42 13.80 -28.71
CA LYS A 216 18.06 13.97 -29.25
C LYS A 216 17.52 12.64 -29.81
N LEU A 217 16.18 12.53 -29.80
CA LEU A 217 15.49 11.38 -30.37
C LEU A 217 15.77 11.27 -31.88
N MET A 218 15.99 10.04 -32.35
CA MET A 218 16.03 9.71 -33.77
C MET A 218 14.63 9.30 -34.23
N ASN A 219 14.02 10.07 -35.12
CA ASN A 219 12.66 9.91 -35.63
C ASN A 219 12.57 10.38 -37.09
N GLU A 220 11.37 10.59 -37.60
CA GLU A 220 11.11 11.08 -38.96
C GLU A 220 11.76 12.44 -39.26
N HIS A 221 12.03 13.26 -38.24
CA HIS A 221 12.66 14.57 -38.39
C HIS A 221 14.16 14.55 -38.07
N ASN A 222 14.70 13.42 -37.67
CA ASN A 222 16.12 13.22 -37.37
C ASN A 222 16.43 11.73 -37.62
N HIS A 223 16.60 11.39 -38.89
CA HIS A 223 16.72 10.02 -39.35
C HIS A 223 17.93 9.32 -38.73
N PRO A 224 17.79 8.02 -38.31
CA PRO A 224 18.95 7.22 -37.96
C PRO A 224 19.77 6.88 -39.19
N MET A 225 21.03 7.29 -39.17
CA MET A 225 22.00 7.08 -40.25
C MET A 225 23.12 6.16 -39.76
N MET A 226 23.37 5.08 -40.46
CA MET A 226 24.42 4.11 -40.16
C MET A 226 25.69 4.43 -40.94
N LEU A 227 26.81 4.56 -40.26
CA LEU A 227 28.11 4.66 -40.86
C LEU A 227 28.61 3.27 -41.31
N PRO A 228 29.59 3.19 -42.26
CA PRO A 228 30.12 1.89 -42.75
C PRO A 228 30.69 0.98 -41.65
N ASN A 229 31.01 1.52 -40.49
CA ASN A 229 31.46 0.76 -39.32
C ASN A 229 30.31 0.20 -38.46
N GLY A 230 29.04 0.32 -38.89
CA GLY A 230 27.87 -0.21 -38.20
C GLY A 230 27.34 0.67 -37.05
N TYR A 231 27.96 1.79 -36.72
CA TYR A 231 27.45 2.70 -35.70
C TYR A 231 26.39 3.64 -36.27
N VAL A 232 25.30 3.81 -35.46
CA VAL A 232 24.14 4.60 -35.87
C VAL A 232 24.10 5.93 -35.12
N TYR A 233 23.91 7.03 -35.86
CA TYR A 233 23.77 8.38 -35.32
C TYR A 233 22.60 9.10 -36.00
N GLY A 234 22.04 10.11 -35.34
CA GLY A 234 21.03 10.95 -36.00
C GLY A 234 21.61 11.81 -37.09
N GLU A 235 20.89 11.98 -38.21
CA GLU A 235 21.27 12.83 -39.36
C GLU A 235 21.73 14.21 -38.90
N LYS A 236 20.98 14.87 -37.99
CA LYS A 236 21.35 16.18 -37.43
C LYS A 236 22.63 16.13 -36.60
N GLY A 237 22.92 15.00 -35.95
CA GLY A 237 24.16 14.80 -35.21
C GLY A 237 25.38 14.65 -36.14
N LEU A 238 25.23 13.85 -37.20
CA LEU A 238 26.29 13.73 -38.21
C LEU A 238 26.56 15.05 -38.91
N ALA A 239 25.53 15.83 -39.28
CA ALA A 239 25.66 17.15 -39.85
C ALA A 239 26.42 18.15 -38.95
N GLN A 240 26.29 18.06 -37.63
CA GLN A 240 27.01 18.91 -36.68
C GLN A 240 28.51 18.63 -36.60
N ILE A 241 28.93 17.39 -36.80
CA ILE A 241 30.34 16.97 -36.70
C ILE A 241 31.01 16.81 -38.07
N ALA A 242 30.23 16.98 -39.14
CA ALA A 242 30.73 16.89 -40.50
C ALA A 242 31.60 18.10 -40.85
N CYS A 243 32.80 17.85 -41.34
CA CYS A 243 33.73 18.85 -41.90
C CYS A 243 34.04 18.48 -43.35
N ASN A 244 33.74 19.36 -44.30
CA ASN A 244 34.03 19.16 -45.73
C ASN A 244 33.49 17.82 -46.30
N GLY A 245 32.30 17.41 -45.88
CA GLY A 245 31.66 16.15 -46.32
C GLY A 245 32.20 14.90 -45.66
N ARG A 246 33.11 15.00 -44.70
CA ARG A 246 33.68 13.88 -43.95
C ARG A 246 33.26 13.94 -42.48
N VAL A 247 33.08 12.77 -41.88
CA VAL A 247 32.66 12.62 -40.49
C VAL A 247 33.63 11.69 -39.78
N ILE A 248 34.09 12.10 -38.58
CA ILE A 248 34.90 11.27 -37.70
C ILE A 248 33.96 10.59 -36.71
N CYS A 249 33.90 9.25 -36.74
CA CYS A 249 33.08 8.46 -35.81
C CYS A 249 33.51 8.75 -34.37
N PRO A 250 32.63 9.23 -33.47
CA PRO A 250 32.99 9.55 -32.10
C PRO A 250 33.53 8.36 -31.29
N LYS A 251 33.06 7.14 -31.60
CA LYS A 251 33.47 5.93 -30.90
C LYS A 251 34.75 5.32 -31.43
N THR A 252 34.88 5.15 -32.75
CA THR A 252 36.05 4.46 -33.37
C THR A 252 37.15 5.39 -33.81
N LYS A 253 36.89 6.72 -33.84
CA LYS A 253 37.83 7.75 -34.33
C LYS A 253 38.22 7.60 -35.83
N GLN A 254 37.53 6.73 -36.55
CA GLN A 254 37.72 6.54 -37.99
C GLN A 254 36.99 7.61 -38.79
N GLU A 255 37.58 8.01 -39.91
CA GLU A 255 37.00 8.98 -40.79
C GLU A 255 36.23 8.29 -41.92
N PHE A 256 35.01 8.80 -42.20
CA PHE A 256 34.12 8.28 -43.23
C PHE A 256 33.57 9.45 -44.06
N ASP A 257 33.27 9.18 -45.32
CA ASP A 257 32.52 10.12 -46.18
C ASP A 257 31.04 10.09 -45.77
N LEU A 258 30.42 11.25 -45.58
CA LEU A 258 29.02 11.36 -45.20
C LEU A 258 28.07 10.72 -46.24
N ASN A 259 28.46 10.68 -47.52
CA ASN A 259 27.71 10.08 -48.62
C ASN A 259 27.59 8.55 -48.48
N HIS A 260 28.47 7.92 -47.71
CA HIS A 260 28.40 6.48 -47.44
C HIS A 260 27.55 6.13 -46.20
N ALA A 261 26.94 7.13 -45.58
CA ALA A 261 26.00 6.87 -44.46
C ALA A 261 24.63 6.43 -45.00
N GLU A 262 24.17 5.27 -44.58
CA GLU A 262 22.89 4.70 -45.02
C GLU A 262 21.80 4.97 -44.01
N LYS A 263 20.58 5.26 -44.52
CA LYS A 263 19.39 5.44 -43.67
C LYS A 263 18.93 4.10 -43.15
N LEU A 264 18.82 4.00 -41.82
CA LEU A 264 18.35 2.80 -41.16
C LEU A 264 16.85 2.91 -40.87
N PHE A 265 16.12 1.82 -41.13
CA PHE A 265 14.73 1.67 -40.75
C PHE A 265 14.64 0.70 -39.59
N VAL A 266 13.99 1.13 -38.49
CA VAL A 266 13.73 0.26 -37.32
C VAL A 266 12.34 -0.30 -37.50
N MET A 267 12.26 -1.62 -37.57
CA MET A 267 11.00 -2.36 -37.62
C MET A 267 10.49 -2.71 -36.22
#